data_248076cd1e4ce8819c2423bb4f10e08a
#
_entry.id   248076cd1e4ce8819c2423bb4f10e08a
#
_cell.length_a   1.000
_cell.length_b   1.000
_cell.length_c   1.000
_cell.angle_alpha   90.00
_cell.angle_beta   90.00
_cell.angle_gamma   90.00
#
_symmetry.space_group_name_H-M   'P 1'
#
loop_
_entity.id
_entity.type
_entity.pdbx_description
1 polymer ?
#
loop_
_entity_poly.entity_id
_entity_poly.type
_entity_poly.pdbx_seq_one_letter_code
_entity_poly.pdbx_strand_id
1 'polypeptide(L)'
;MDTIPDRIYFKDLQSRFVTVNKAYVAWHGVDSTEAVVGKTDYDLFAPVHADVAFAQEQEIIRTGVPMIAKVEKLTLKDGTIAWGSATKMPWRDPSGKIIGTFGLTRDITAAKQAEEKLVEERNLLRTIIDHLPARIYVKDLASRYLLNNLAHLATLGVHRQEQATGRTTFDFFPNERGQQAITDDKEVLASGTPILNQEKSDFSASGQTHWSLTTKVPLRDLRNQIVGLVGISHDITKRKVAEEELRRRTAEMEADVQMARQVQESFFSRSYPVFPRGVPVESSALSFAHRYIPATTLGGDFFHLVQLSDTRCGVLVCDVMGHGVRAGLLTALIRGVVGELDRRAADPAHVLAEINHSLAPILEQTGQPVFATVFYGVIDTELGSLVFGNAGHPPPLVRRRDGRIEALVTPNPEPAAGLLGVFRYTQRAVDFQPGDLLFGFTDGVIEAPNSEGEEFGDERLAQLLAGSADTSAELLCARVVAELAAFSGRDTFEDDVCFVAIQSTGTTCVVQPVSYEI
;
A
#
# COMPACT_ATOMS: atom_id res chain seq x y z
N MET A 1 47.06 -49.73 -34.12
CA MET A 1 45.87 -49.80 -33.25
C MET A 1 45.97 -48.83 -32.08
N ASP A 2 47.09 -48.68 -31.44
CA ASP A 2 47.27 -47.96 -30.18
C ASP A 2 47.26 -46.42 -30.25
N THR A 3 47.33 -45.86 -31.46
CA THR A 3 47.25 -44.41 -31.71
C THR A 3 45.83 -43.93 -31.96
N ILE A 4 44.87 -44.85 -32.06
CA ILE A 4 43.45 -44.55 -32.31
C ILE A 4 42.76 -44.41 -30.94
N PRO A 5 42.04 -43.27 -30.70
CA PRO A 5 41.37 -43.02 -29.44
C PRO A 5 40.11 -43.89 -29.25
N ASP A 6 39.56 -44.44 -30.34
CA ASP A 6 38.41 -45.33 -30.28
C ASP A 6 38.85 -46.70 -29.75
N ARG A 7 37.97 -47.38 -29.03
CA ARG A 7 38.22 -48.72 -28.46
C ARG A 7 38.11 -49.74 -29.58
N ILE A 8 39.22 -50.45 -29.82
CA ILE A 8 39.31 -51.49 -30.86
C ILE A 8 39.56 -52.84 -30.17
N TYR A 9 38.81 -53.84 -30.60
CA TYR A 9 38.93 -55.19 -30.08
C TYR A 9 38.73 -56.24 -31.20
N PHE A 10 39.36 -57.40 -31.05
CA PHE A 10 39.18 -58.59 -31.85
C PHE A 10 38.73 -59.72 -30.96
N LYS A 11 37.76 -60.50 -31.41
CA LYS A 11 37.22 -61.68 -30.72
C LYS A 11 37.19 -62.87 -31.58
N ASP A 12 37.34 -64.05 -30.98
CA ASP A 12 37.24 -65.37 -31.66
C ASP A 12 35.76 -65.73 -31.98
N LEU A 13 35.56 -66.93 -32.52
CA LEU A 13 34.24 -67.47 -32.82
C LEU A 13 33.34 -67.70 -31.62
N GLN A 14 33.92 -67.77 -30.43
CA GLN A 14 33.25 -67.89 -29.12
C GLN A 14 33.06 -66.54 -28.45
N SER A 15 33.27 -65.44 -29.18
CA SER A 15 33.20 -64.08 -28.66
C SER A 15 34.17 -63.77 -27.50
N ARG A 16 35.32 -64.48 -27.44
CA ARG A 16 36.39 -64.20 -26.49
C ARG A 16 37.36 -63.17 -27.05
N PHE A 17 37.79 -62.22 -26.24
CA PHE A 17 38.79 -61.24 -26.66
C PHE A 17 40.12 -61.91 -27.04
N VAL A 18 40.59 -61.65 -28.24
CA VAL A 18 41.88 -62.07 -28.76
C VAL A 18 42.92 -60.98 -28.59
N THR A 19 42.55 -59.75 -28.85
CA THR A 19 43.38 -58.58 -28.62
C THR A 19 42.53 -57.33 -28.54
N VAL A 20 43.03 -56.31 -27.83
CA VAL A 20 42.40 -54.99 -27.70
C VAL A 20 43.47 -53.91 -27.78
N ASN A 21 43.09 -52.69 -28.16
CA ASN A 21 44.04 -51.57 -28.16
C ASN A 21 44.15 -50.88 -26.76
N LYS A 22 45.11 -49.97 -26.60
CA LYS A 22 45.33 -49.24 -25.36
C LYS A 22 44.12 -48.43 -24.92
N ALA A 23 43.34 -47.86 -25.84
CA ALA A 23 42.10 -47.14 -25.54
C ALA A 23 41.07 -48.03 -24.86
N TYR A 24 40.94 -49.31 -25.28
CA TYR A 24 40.06 -50.27 -24.64
C TYR A 24 40.50 -50.59 -23.19
N VAL A 25 41.82 -50.84 -23.02
CA VAL A 25 42.43 -51.08 -21.70
C VAL A 25 42.20 -49.94 -20.74
N ALA A 26 42.52 -48.72 -21.18
CA ALA A 26 42.34 -47.52 -20.40
C ALA A 26 40.89 -47.29 -19.98
N TRP A 27 39.96 -47.49 -20.88
CA TRP A 27 38.53 -47.28 -20.62
C TRP A 27 37.94 -48.24 -19.59
N HIS A 28 38.41 -49.53 -19.60
CA HIS A 28 38.00 -50.51 -18.62
C HIS A 28 38.79 -50.47 -17.32
N GLY A 29 39.81 -49.61 -17.19
CA GLY A 29 40.66 -49.50 -15.99
C GLY A 29 41.44 -50.80 -15.70
N VAL A 30 41.78 -51.58 -16.72
CA VAL A 30 42.58 -52.79 -16.57
C VAL A 30 44.06 -52.50 -16.89
N ASP A 31 44.97 -53.29 -16.26
CA ASP A 31 46.40 -52.97 -16.29
C ASP A 31 47.08 -53.25 -17.65
N SER A 32 46.57 -54.17 -18.41
CA SER A 32 47.18 -54.55 -19.70
C SER A 32 46.19 -55.23 -20.67
N THR A 33 46.58 -55.37 -21.94
CA THR A 33 45.83 -56.12 -22.95
C THR A 33 45.67 -57.61 -22.54
N GLU A 34 46.68 -58.19 -21.91
CA GLU A 34 46.67 -59.58 -21.47
C GLU A 34 45.62 -59.85 -20.39
N ALA A 35 45.29 -58.86 -19.60
CA ALA A 35 44.22 -58.92 -18.59
C ALA A 35 42.83 -59.11 -19.18
N VAL A 36 42.64 -58.82 -20.49
CA VAL A 36 41.36 -58.93 -21.23
C VAL A 36 41.32 -60.16 -22.11
N VAL A 37 42.46 -60.62 -22.62
CA VAL A 37 42.54 -61.75 -23.52
C VAL A 37 41.93 -63.05 -22.92
N GLY A 38 41.10 -63.74 -23.70
CA GLY A 38 40.37 -64.93 -23.30
C GLY A 38 39.08 -64.69 -22.51
N LYS A 39 38.83 -63.44 -22.04
CA LYS A 39 37.57 -63.04 -21.41
C LYS A 39 36.49 -62.76 -22.44
N THR A 40 35.25 -62.66 -21.99
CA THR A 40 34.07 -62.27 -22.80
C THR A 40 33.47 -60.98 -22.29
N ASP A 41 32.47 -60.44 -22.96
CA ASP A 41 31.73 -59.25 -22.47
C ASP A 41 31.09 -59.48 -21.09
N TYR A 42 30.71 -60.71 -20.76
CA TYR A 42 30.17 -61.06 -19.44
C TYR A 42 31.15 -60.81 -18.28
N ASP A 43 32.44 -60.77 -18.60
CA ASP A 43 33.49 -60.50 -17.60
C ASP A 43 33.68 -59.00 -17.35
N LEU A 44 33.30 -58.13 -18.26
CA LEU A 44 33.57 -56.70 -18.28
C LEU A 44 32.32 -55.84 -18.14
N PHE A 45 31.21 -56.29 -18.68
CA PHE A 45 29.93 -55.56 -18.70
C PHE A 45 28.87 -56.24 -17.84
N ALA A 46 27.77 -55.48 -17.56
CA ALA A 46 26.59 -56.07 -16.97
C ALA A 46 25.91 -57.05 -17.92
N PRO A 47 25.21 -58.09 -17.44
CA PRO A 47 24.60 -59.14 -18.27
C PRO A 47 23.71 -58.60 -19.41
N VAL A 48 22.94 -57.56 -19.13
CA VAL A 48 22.04 -56.92 -20.12
C VAL A 48 22.80 -56.43 -21.36
N HIS A 49 24.00 -55.87 -21.18
CA HIS A 49 24.84 -55.47 -22.34
C HIS A 49 25.55 -56.66 -22.96
N ALA A 50 26.09 -57.56 -22.16
CA ALA A 50 26.82 -58.74 -22.63
C ALA A 50 25.95 -59.66 -23.49
N ASP A 51 24.69 -59.91 -23.11
CA ASP A 51 23.72 -60.69 -23.90
C ASP A 51 23.51 -60.08 -25.29
N VAL A 52 23.30 -58.77 -25.34
CA VAL A 52 23.10 -58.08 -26.64
C VAL A 52 24.37 -58.11 -27.49
N ALA A 53 25.53 -57.87 -26.88
CA ALA A 53 26.81 -57.87 -27.59
C ALA A 53 27.13 -59.26 -28.17
N PHE A 54 26.92 -60.32 -27.39
CA PHE A 54 27.11 -61.69 -27.80
C PHE A 54 26.17 -62.08 -28.96
N ALA A 55 24.88 -61.78 -28.83
CA ALA A 55 23.91 -62.08 -29.92
C ALA A 55 24.27 -61.36 -31.23
N GLN A 56 24.70 -60.13 -31.19
CA GLN A 56 25.15 -59.36 -32.36
C GLN A 56 26.40 -59.98 -32.97
N GLU A 57 27.38 -60.37 -32.18
CA GLU A 57 28.62 -60.95 -32.65
C GLU A 57 28.36 -62.33 -33.30
N GLN A 58 27.54 -63.18 -32.71
CA GLN A 58 27.15 -64.48 -33.27
C GLN A 58 26.37 -64.30 -34.60
N GLU A 59 25.51 -63.26 -34.67
CA GLU A 59 24.81 -62.97 -35.93
C GLU A 59 25.78 -62.53 -37.05
N ILE A 60 26.79 -61.70 -36.73
CA ILE A 60 27.83 -61.28 -37.66
C ILE A 60 28.66 -62.47 -38.12
N ILE A 61 29.00 -63.39 -37.20
CA ILE A 61 29.74 -64.60 -37.51
C ILE A 61 28.93 -65.49 -38.44
N ARG A 62 27.63 -65.66 -38.22
CA ARG A 62 26.71 -66.48 -38.97
C ARG A 62 26.43 -65.96 -40.38
N THR A 63 26.19 -64.59 -40.49
CA THR A 63 25.71 -63.97 -41.75
C THR A 63 26.83 -63.31 -42.55
N GLY A 64 27.92 -62.91 -41.88
CA GLY A 64 28.98 -62.10 -42.48
C GLY A 64 28.59 -60.64 -42.71
N VAL A 65 27.42 -60.23 -42.24
CA VAL A 65 26.90 -58.85 -42.40
C VAL A 65 27.42 -57.98 -41.25
N PRO A 66 28.12 -56.89 -41.56
CA PRO A 66 28.63 -56.00 -40.51
C PRO A 66 27.51 -55.15 -39.83
N MET A 67 27.68 -54.81 -38.57
CA MET A 67 26.93 -53.78 -37.85
C MET A 67 27.73 -52.50 -37.89
N ILE A 68 27.15 -51.39 -38.41
CA ILE A 68 27.88 -50.15 -38.61
C ILE A 68 27.23 -49.04 -37.77
N ALA A 69 28.07 -48.30 -36.94
CA ALA A 69 27.75 -47.09 -36.20
C ALA A 69 26.47 -47.18 -35.36
N LYS A 70 26.20 -48.34 -34.78
CA LYS A 70 25.03 -48.52 -33.90
C LYS A 70 25.29 -47.86 -32.57
N VAL A 71 24.37 -46.97 -32.16
CA VAL A 71 24.43 -46.34 -30.82
C VAL A 71 23.93 -47.34 -29.78
N GLU A 72 24.76 -47.60 -28.79
CA GLU A 72 24.51 -48.58 -27.75
C GLU A 72 24.76 -47.97 -26.37
N LYS A 73 23.88 -48.32 -25.41
CA LYS A 73 24.06 -48.00 -24.00
C LYS A 73 24.94 -49.09 -23.40
N LEU A 74 26.10 -48.71 -22.93
CA LEU A 74 27.09 -49.58 -22.30
C LEU A 74 26.90 -49.52 -20.79
N THR A 75 26.57 -50.63 -20.15
CA THR A 75 26.49 -50.71 -18.69
C THR A 75 27.60 -51.59 -18.18
N LEU A 76 28.55 -50.99 -17.42
CA LEU A 76 29.65 -51.71 -16.80
C LEU A 76 29.17 -52.50 -15.56
N LYS A 77 30.00 -53.41 -15.07
CA LYS A 77 29.68 -54.20 -13.88
C LYS A 77 29.49 -53.40 -12.60
N ASP A 78 30.13 -52.26 -12.49
CA ASP A 78 29.99 -51.32 -11.36
C ASP A 78 28.71 -50.43 -11.45
N GLY A 79 27.90 -50.63 -12.51
CA GLY A 79 26.70 -49.83 -12.76
C GLY A 79 26.94 -48.54 -13.55
N THR A 80 28.17 -48.21 -13.88
CA THR A 80 28.50 -47.04 -14.73
C THR A 80 27.86 -47.16 -16.09
N ILE A 81 27.22 -46.09 -16.55
CA ILE A 81 26.55 -46.00 -17.85
C ILE A 81 27.38 -45.12 -18.77
N ALA A 82 27.71 -45.65 -19.95
CA ALA A 82 28.31 -44.90 -21.03
C ALA A 82 27.55 -45.14 -22.35
N TRP A 83 27.78 -44.30 -23.32
CA TRP A 83 27.20 -44.43 -24.66
C TRP A 83 28.31 -44.66 -25.66
N GLY A 84 28.19 -45.71 -26.46
CA GLY A 84 29.11 -46.05 -27.50
C GLY A 84 28.46 -46.05 -28.90
N SER A 85 29.19 -45.56 -29.90
CA SER A 85 28.86 -45.84 -31.29
C SER A 85 29.72 -47.00 -31.74
N ALA A 86 29.10 -48.19 -31.85
CA ALA A 86 29.79 -49.43 -32.12
C ALA A 86 29.67 -49.86 -33.60
N THR A 87 30.79 -50.16 -34.16
CA THR A 87 30.86 -50.86 -35.49
C THR A 87 31.50 -52.20 -35.26
N LYS A 88 30.83 -53.28 -35.64
CA LYS A 88 31.31 -54.68 -35.55
C LYS A 88 31.34 -55.26 -36.88
N MET A 89 32.45 -55.89 -37.25
CA MET A 89 32.68 -56.48 -38.55
C MET A 89 33.18 -57.95 -38.48
N PRO A 90 32.91 -58.80 -39.45
CA PRO A 90 33.49 -60.14 -39.48
C PRO A 90 35.01 -60.05 -39.67
N TRP A 91 35.75 -60.71 -38.77
CA TRP A 91 37.21 -60.93 -38.93
C TRP A 91 37.47 -62.14 -39.75
N ARG A 92 38.20 -62.00 -40.89
CA ARG A 92 38.46 -63.06 -41.83
C ARG A 92 39.94 -63.38 -41.91
N ASP A 93 40.23 -64.63 -42.15
CA ASP A 93 41.58 -65.07 -42.48
C ASP A 93 41.94 -64.79 -43.98
N PRO A 94 43.20 -65.02 -44.43
CA PRO A 94 43.59 -64.77 -45.82
C PRO A 94 42.83 -65.62 -46.87
N SER A 95 42.13 -66.66 -46.42
CA SER A 95 41.26 -67.46 -47.28
C SER A 95 39.84 -66.91 -47.41
N GLY A 96 39.53 -65.89 -46.70
CA GLY A 96 38.20 -65.26 -46.63
C GLY A 96 37.24 -65.92 -45.64
N LYS A 97 37.68 -66.93 -44.87
CA LYS A 97 36.87 -67.59 -43.86
C LYS A 97 36.76 -66.72 -42.63
N ILE A 98 35.56 -66.61 -42.05
CA ILE A 98 35.35 -65.87 -40.80
C ILE A 98 35.99 -66.64 -39.63
N ILE A 99 36.90 -65.99 -38.90
CA ILE A 99 37.62 -66.54 -37.74
C ILE A 99 37.25 -65.86 -36.46
N GLY A 100 36.34 -64.83 -36.54
CA GLY A 100 35.86 -64.08 -35.40
C GLY A 100 35.21 -62.76 -35.81
N THR A 101 35.19 -61.79 -34.90
CA THR A 101 34.72 -60.43 -35.13
C THR A 101 35.78 -59.42 -34.72
N PHE A 102 35.76 -58.23 -35.32
CA PHE A 102 36.45 -57.11 -34.79
C PHE A 102 35.49 -55.95 -34.65
N GLY A 103 35.66 -55.15 -33.55
CA GLY A 103 34.82 -54.03 -33.28
C GLY A 103 35.62 -52.75 -32.97
N LEU A 104 35.00 -51.67 -33.35
CA LEU A 104 35.44 -50.32 -33.00
C LEU A 104 34.28 -49.61 -32.29
N THR A 105 34.56 -49.10 -31.09
CA THR A 105 33.55 -48.39 -30.32
C THR A 105 34.08 -47.01 -29.97
N ARG A 106 33.39 -46.00 -30.48
CA ARG A 106 33.65 -44.58 -30.13
C ARG A 106 32.82 -44.21 -28.92
N ASP A 107 33.46 -43.58 -27.95
CA ASP A 107 32.73 -42.99 -26.80
C ASP A 107 32.00 -41.73 -27.24
N ILE A 108 30.68 -41.71 -27.07
CA ILE A 108 29.80 -40.59 -27.35
C ILE A 108 29.04 -40.12 -26.10
N THR A 109 29.49 -40.53 -24.92
CA THR A 109 28.80 -40.25 -23.64
C THR A 109 28.65 -38.76 -23.42
N ALA A 110 29.74 -37.96 -23.57
CA ALA A 110 29.70 -36.51 -23.40
C ALA A 110 28.74 -35.81 -24.37
N ALA A 111 28.70 -36.29 -25.65
CA ALA A 111 27.79 -35.74 -26.65
C ALA A 111 26.32 -36.04 -26.29
N LYS A 112 26.04 -37.29 -25.85
CA LYS A 112 24.68 -37.69 -25.43
C LYS A 112 24.23 -36.97 -24.20
N GLN A 113 25.09 -36.81 -23.18
CA GLN A 113 24.78 -36.02 -21.98
C GLN A 113 24.52 -34.55 -22.29
N ALA A 114 25.30 -33.95 -23.20
CA ALA A 114 25.07 -32.58 -23.63
C ALA A 114 23.73 -32.42 -24.37
N GLU A 115 23.38 -33.37 -25.25
CA GLU A 115 22.09 -33.42 -25.97
C GLU A 115 20.92 -33.53 -24.97
N GLU A 116 21.00 -34.47 -24.03
CA GLU A 116 19.98 -34.69 -22.99
C GLU A 116 19.80 -33.43 -22.13
N LYS A 117 20.91 -32.86 -21.67
CA LYS A 117 20.88 -31.61 -20.87
C LYS A 117 20.23 -30.46 -21.62
N LEU A 118 20.52 -30.28 -22.90
CA LEU A 118 19.89 -29.26 -23.74
C LEU A 118 18.38 -29.47 -23.87
N VAL A 119 17.94 -30.72 -24.05
CA VAL A 119 16.51 -31.08 -24.12
C VAL A 119 15.83 -30.80 -22.80
N GLU A 120 16.44 -31.17 -21.67
CA GLU A 120 15.92 -30.89 -20.33
C GLU A 120 15.78 -29.38 -20.08
N GLU A 121 16.83 -28.61 -20.39
CA GLU A 121 16.82 -27.14 -20.21
C GLU A 121 15.74 -26.48 -21.09
N ARG A 122 15.62 -26.90 -22.35
CA ARG A 122 14.56 -26.41 -23.24
C ARG A 122 13.17 -26.74 -22.72
N ASN A 123 12.95 -27.95 -22.20
CA ASN A 123 11.67 -28.38 -21.65
C ASN A 123 11.34 -27.60 -20.37
N LEU A 124 12.32 -27.36 -19.50
CA LEU A 124 12.15 -26.55 -18.30
C LEU A 124 11.73 -25.13 -18.67
N LEU A 125 12.46 -24.47 -19.56
CA LEU A 125 12.13 -23.10 -19.99
C LEU A 125 10.74 -23.05 -20.64
N ARG A 126 10.39 -24.02 -21.47
CA ARG A 126 9.07 -24.08 -22.10
C ARG A 126 7.96 -24.25 -21.07
N THR A 127 8.15 -25.12 -20.09
CA THR A 127 7.19 -25.33 -19.00
C THR A 127 6.97 -24.05 -18.20
N ILE A 128 8.06 -23.34 -17.85
CA ILE A 128 7.97 -22.07 -17.10
C ILE A 128 7.14 -21.05 -17.88
N ILE A 129 7.48 -20.76 -19.14
CA ILE A 129 6.81 -19.71 -19.91
C ILE A 129 5.34 -20.05 -20.22
N ASP A 130 5.00 -21.33 -20.41
CA ASP A 130 3.64 -21.78 -20.73
C ASP A 130 2.68 -21.70 -19.51
N HIS A 131 3.21 -21.78 -18.28
CA HIS A 131 2.39 -21.69 -17.06
C HIS A 131 2.35 -20.28 -16.47
N LEU A 132 3.09 -19.31 -17.04
CA LEU A 132 2.96 -17.91 -16.62
C LEU A 132 1.64 -17.33 -17.16
N PRO A 133 0.88 -16.57 -16.32
CA PRO A 133 -0.37 -15.94 -16.75
C PRO A 133 -0.13 -14.75 -17.69
N ALA A 134 1.12 -14.30 -17.83
CA ALA A 134 1.52 -13.27 -18.78
C ALA A 134 1.53 -13.80 -20.21
N ARG A 135 1.12 -12.99 -21.14
CA ARG A 135 1.27 -13.26 -22.58
C ARG A 135 2.71 -13.03 -22.98
N ILE A 136 3.42 -14.09 -23.40
CA ILE A 136 4.83 -14.03 -23.80
C ILE A 136 4.94 -14.41 -25.26
N TYR A 137 5.67 -13.61 -26.03
CA TYR A 137 5.93 -13.87 -27.43
C TYR A 137 7.32 -13.41 -27.86
N VAL A 138 7.85 -14.08 -28.88
CA VAL A 138 9.10 -13.71 -29.55
C VAL A 138 8.77 -13.49 -31.02
N LYS A 139 9.32 -12.42 -31.60
CA LYS A 139 9.15 -12.08 -33.02
C LYS A 139 10.50 -11.85 -33.71
N ASP A 140 10.51 -12.06 -35.02
CA ASP A 140 11.65 -11.77 -35.89
C ASP A 140 11.75 -10.25 -36.23
N LEU A 141 12.74 -9.90 -37.05
CA LEU A 141 12.95 -8.52 -37.54
C LEU A 141 11.80 -8.00 -38.43
N ALA A 142 10.97 -8.88 -38.98
CA ALA A 142 9.76 -8.52 -39.73
C ALA A 142 8.50 -8.50 -38.86
N SER A 143 8.64 -8.48 -37.51
CA SER A 143 7.55 -8.55 -36.54
C SER A 143 6.65 -9.80 -36.67
N ARG A 144 7.18 -10.91 -37.19
CA ARG A 144 6.47 -12.18 -37.31
C ARG A 144 6.73 -13.04 -36.07
N TYR A 145 5.71 -13.70 -35.57
CA TYR A 145 5.82 -14.59 -34.41
C TYR A 145 6.74 -15.78 -34.67
N LEU A 146 7.71 -15.97 -33.81
CA LEU A 146 8.59 -17.13 -33.75
C LEU A 146 8.18 -18.08 -32.61
N LEU A 147 7.81 -17.53 -31.47
CA LEU A 147 7.41 -18.27 -30.28
C LEU A 147 6.29 -17.53 -29.55
N ASN A 148 5.35 -18.33 -29.04
CA ASN A 148 4.28 -17.82 -28.16
C ASN A 148 4.07 -18.82 -27.04
N ASN A 149 3.78 -18.32 -25.81
CA ASN A 149 3.31 -19.17 -24.73
C ASN A 149 1.80 -19.43 -24.85
N LEU A 150 1.28 -20.34 -24.03
CA LEU A 150 -0.14 -20.72 -24.08
C LEU A 150 -1.08 -19.53 -23.84
N ALA A 151 -0.75 -18.64 -22.91
CA ALA A 151 -1.56 -17.44 -22.63
C ALA A 151 -1.64 -16.50 -23.84
N HIS A 152 -0.55 -16.36 -24.61
CA HIS A 152 -0.57 -15.53 -25.82
C HIS A 152 -1.31 -16.21 -26.97
N LEU A 153 -1.13 -17.51 -27.18
CA LEU A 153 -1.88 -18.27 -28.18
C LEU A 153 -3.39 -18.16 -27.95
N ALA A 154 -3.83 -18.27 -26.70
CA ALA A 154 -5.24 -18.09 -26.34
C ALA A 154 -5.75 -16.67 -26.72
N THR A 155 -4.93 -15.63 -26.54
CA THR A 155 -5.27 -14.26 -26.93
C THR A 155 -5.38 -14.09 -28.44
N LEU A 156 -4.56 -14.82 -29.23
CA LEU A 156 -4.63 -14.83 -30.67
C LEU A 156 -5.81 -15.68 -31.23
N GLY A 157 -6.51 -16.41 -30.35
CA GLY A 157 -7.60 -17.32 -30.74
C GLY A 157 -7.12 -18.59 -31.42
N VAL A 158 -5.88 -19.03 -31.14
CA VAL A 158 -5.28 -20.24 -31.73
C VAL A 158 -4.80 -21.19 -30.63
N HIS A 159 -4.67 -22.48 -30.96
CA HIS A 159 -4.33 -23.53 -30.00
C HIS A 159 -2.93 -24.12 -30.18
N ARG A 160 -2.27 -23.85 -31.29
CA ARG A 160 -0.97 -24.41 -31.64
C ARG A 160 -0.04 -23.33 -32.16
N GLN A 161 1.25 -23.47 -31.79
CA GLN A 161 2.30 -22.54 -32.20
C GLN A 161 2.38 -22.35 -33.74
N GLU A 162 2.19 -23.42 -34.49
CA GLU A 162 2.30 -23.42 -35.97
C GLU A 162 1.25 -22.50 -36.62
N GLN A 163 0.12 -22.28 -35.96
CA GLN A 163 -0.95 -21.39 -36.45
C GLN A 163 -0.57 -19.90 -36.32
N ALA A 164 0.36 -19.57 -35.41
CA ALA A 164 0.85 -18.21 -35.19
C ALA A 164 2.20 -17.95 -35.87
N THR A 165 3.04 -18.95 -36.01
CA THR A 165 4.39 -18.82 -36.57
C THR A 165 4.38 -18.17 -37.95
N GLY A 166 5.25 -17.19 -38.18
CA GLY A 166 5.39 -16.47 -39.45
C GLY A 166 4.33 -15.40 -39.71
N ARG A 167 3.28 -15.29 -38.85
CA ARG A 167 2.25 -14.26 -38.95
C ARG A 167 2.63 -13.05 -38.08
N THR A 168 2.05 -11.91 -38.38
CA THR A 168 2.20 -10.64 -37.60
C THR A 168 1.02 -10.45 -36.67
N THR A 169 1.10 -9.45 -35.79
CA THR A 169 -0.05 -9.09 -34.93
C THR A 169 -1.24 -8.60 -35.76
N PHE A 170 -0.99 -7.92 -36.90
CA PHE A 170 -2.03 -7.43 -37.78
C PHE A 170 -2.86 -8.53 -38.43
N ASP A 171 -2.27 -9.69 -38.66
CA ASP A 171 -2.97 -10.85 -39.24
C ASP A 171 -4.06 -11.43 -38.30
N PHE A 172 -3.94 -11.17 -36.99
CA PHE A 172 -4.92 -11.57 -35.98
C PHE A 172 -5.81 -10.43 -35.56
N PHE A 173 -5.29 -9.19 -35.56
CA PHE A 173 -5.99 -7.97 -35.17
C PHE A 173 -5.85 -6.93 -36.30
N PRO A 174 -6.65 -7.01 -37.37
CA PRO A 174 -6.58 -6.08 -38.50
C PRO A 174 -7.28 -4.75 -38.18
N ASN A 175 -6.85 -4.11 -37.10
CA ASN A 175 -7.41 -2.87 -36.59
C ASN A 175 -6.28 -1.99 -36.04
N GLU A 176 -6.64 -0.86 -35.42
CA GLU A 176 -5.71 0.10 -34.82
C GLU A 176 -4.76 -0.54 -33.80
N ARG A 177 -5.23 -1.50 -33.00
CA ARG A 177 -4.42 -2.26 -32.05
C ARG A 177 -3.27 -3.02 -32.73
N GLY A 178 -3.57 -3.75 -33.80
CA GLY A 178 -2.56 -4.50 -34.56
C GLY A 178 -1.56 -3.55 -35.23
N GLN A 179 -2.04 -2.41 -35.76
CA GLN A 179 -1.17 -1.41 -36.38
C GLN A 179 -0.23 -0.78 -35.35
N GLN A 180 -0.75 -0.39 -34.17
CA GLN A 180 0.07 0.17 -33.10
C GLN A 180 1.11 -0.83 -32.57
N ALA A 181 0.71 -2.10 -32.44
CA ALA A 181 1.63 -3.15 -32.00
C ALA A 181 2.83 -3.33 -32.94
N ILE A 182 2.59 -3.23 -34.28
CA ILE A 182 3.65 -3.29 -35.29
C ILE A 182 4.52 -2.02 -35.25
N THR A 183 3.94 -0.86 -35.03
CA THR A 183 4.67 0.41 -34.88
C THR A 183 5.64 0.35 -33.70
N ASP A 184 5.16 -0.09 -32.53
CA ASP A 184 6.04 -0.30 -31.37
C ASP A 184 7.13 -1.33 -31.61
N ASP A 185 6.80 -2.44 -32.30
CA ASP A 185 7.80 -3.48 -32.64
C ASP A 185 8.93 -2.89 -33.49
N LYS A 186 8.59 -2.10 -34.52
CA LYS A 186 9.53 -1.42 -35.40
C LYS A 186 10.40 -0.41 -34.64
N GLU A 187 9.81 0.33 -33.69
CA GLU A 187 10.54 1.29 -32.87
C GLU A 187 11.62 0.58 -32.03
N VAL A 188 11.24 -0.49 -31.32
CA VAL A 188 12.17 -1.31 -30.52
C VAL A 188 13.27 -1.93 -31.37
N LEU A 189 12.93 -2.46 -32.55
CA LEU A 189 13.88 -3.10 -33.44
C LEU A 189 14.86 -2.09 -34.09
N ALA A 190 14.39 -0.89 -34.40
CA ALA A 190 15.20 0.14 -35.05
C ALA A 190 16.11 0.88 -34.07
N SER A 191 15.56 1.27 -32.89
CA SER A 191 16.29 2.03 -31.87
C SER A 191 17.15 1.15 -30.98
N GLY A 192 16.78 -0.12 -30.81
CA GLY A 192 17.36 -1.01 -29.80
C GLY A 192 17.02 -0.63 -28.36
N THR A 193 16.10 0.33 -28.17
CA THR A 193 15.64 0.80 -26.86
C THR A 193 14.40 0.00 -26.44
N PRO A 194 14.38 -0.58 -25.23
CA PRO A 194 13.21 -1.33 -24.77
C PRO A 194 12.03 -0.41 -24.44
N ILE A 195 10.82 -0.89 -24.67
CA ILE A 195 9.58 -0.35 -24.12
C ILE A 195 9.32 -1.11 -22.82
N LEU A 196 9.29 -0.41 -21.68
CA LEU A 196 9.12 -1.02 -20.37
C LEU A 196 7.81 -0.57 -19.71
N ASN A 197 7.02 -1.55 -19.23
CA ASN A 197 5.83 -1.32 -18.40
C ASN A 197 4.85 -0.29 -18.97
N GLN A 198 4.67 -0.28 -20.29
CA GLN A 198 3.72 0.62 -20.95
C GLN A 198 2.30 0.13 -20.73
N GLU A 199 1.46 0.94 -20.07
CA GLU A 199 0.04 0.68 -19.95
C GLU A 199 -0.67 1.04 -21.26
N LYS A 200 -1.50 0.13 -21.74
CA LYS A 200 -2.32 0.31 -22.94
C LYS A 200 -3.74 -0.15 -22.67
N SER A 201 -4.69 0.58 -23.21
CA SER A 201 -6.10 0.21 -23.20
C SER A 201 -6.56 -0.17 -24.59
N ASP A 202 -7.31 -1.24 -24.67
CA ASP A 202 -7.97 -1.71 -25.89
C ASP A 202 -9.46 -1.93 -25.63
N PHE A 203 -10.28 -1.80 -26.66
CA PHE A 203 -11.67 -2.19 -26.60
C PHE A 203 -11.85 -3.62 -27.12
N SER A 204 -12.53 -4.46 -26.34
CA SER A 204 -12.95 -5.78 -26.83
C SER A 204 -14.05 -5.64 -27.88
N ALA A 205 -14.30 -6.73 -28.62
CA ALA A 205 -15.44 -6.78 -29.55
C ALA A 205 -16.80 -6.59 -28.85
N SER A 206 -16.88 -6.81 -27.53
CA SER A 206 -18.05 -6.56 -26.70
C SER A 206 -18.12 -5.12 -26.15
N GLY A 207 -17.19 -4.24 -26.50
CA GLY A 207 -17.14 -2.85 -26.02
C GLY A 207 -16.53 -2.69 -24.62
N GLN A 208 -16.03 -3.76 -24.00
CA GLN A 208 -15.35 -3.69 -22.70
C GLN A 208 -13.93 -3.19 -22.87
N THR A 209 -13.50 -2.29 -22.00
CA THR A 209 -12.11 -1.83 -21.95
C THR A 209 -11.23 -2.86 -21.30
N HIS A 210 -10.19 -3.29 -22.01
CA HIS A 210 -9.13 -4.14 -21.47
C HIS A 210 -7.85 -3.33 -21.30
N TRP A 211 -7.21 -3.48 -20.16
CA TRP A 211 -5.95 -2.84 -19.87
C TRP A 211 -4.82 -3.86 -19.87
N SER A 212 -3.73 -3.53 -20.52
CA SER A 212 -2.52 -4.35 -20.55
C SER A 212 -1.29 -3.54 -20.16
N LEU A 213 -0.41 -4.20 -19.40
CA LEU A 213 0.93 -3.70 -19.08
C LEU A 213 1.93 -4.44 -19.96
N THR A 214 2.53 -3.74 -20.91
CA THR A 214 3.37 -4.33 -21.94
C THR A 214 4.82 -3.90 -21.83
N THR A 215 5.71 -4.88 -21.89
CA THR A 215 7.16 -4.71 -22.01
C THR A 215 7.62 -5.36 -23.30
N LYS A 216 8.42 -4.66 -24.11
CA LYS A 216 9.04 -5.18 -25.32
C LYS A 216 10.54 -4.89 -25.26
N VAL A 217 11.35 -5.92 -25.40
CA VAL A 217 12.82 -5.81 -25.39
C VAL A 217 13.43 -6.38 -26.67
N PRO A 218 14.51 -5.79 -27.21
CA PRO A 218 15.19 -6.35 -28.35
C PRO A 218 15.85 -7.69 -27.98
N LEU A 219 15.66 -8.70 -28.82
CA LEU A 219 16.36 -9.99 -28.73
C LEU A 219 17.69 -9.87 -29.48
N ARG A 220 18.79 -10.24 -28.80
CA ARG A 220 20.13 -10.16 -29.36
C ARG A 220 20.79 -11.54 -29.50
N ASP A 221 21.59 -11.70 -30.53
CA ASP A 221 22.41 -12.91 -30.73
C ASP A 221 23.72 -12.84 -29.90
N LEU A 222 24.54 -13.89 -30.05
CA LEU A 222 25.87 -13.99 -29.40
C LEU A 222 26.86 -12.90 -29.84
N ARG A 223 26.59 -12.19 -30.94
CA ARG A 223 27.37 -11.07 -31.44
C ARG A 223 26.78 -9.72 -31.07
N ASN A 224 25.79 -9.72 -30.14
CA ASN A 224 25.06 -8.55 -29.68
C ASN A 224 24.23 -7.83 -30.77
N GLN A 225 23.95 -8.51 -31.92
CA GLN A 225 23.10 -7.95 -32.96
C GLN A 225 21.63 -8.23 -32.67
N ILE A 226 20.77 -7.26 -32.99
CA ILE A 226 19.33 -7.44 -32.82
C ILE A 226 18.85 -8.44 -33.90
N VAL A 227 18.25 -9.52 -33.45
CA VAL A 227 17.70 -10.58 -34.30
C VAL A 227 16.17 -10.72 -34.20
N GLY A 228 15.57 -9.92 -33.32
CA GLY A 228 14.13 -9.91 -33.07
C GLY A 228 13.77 -9.14 -31.82
N LEU A 229 12.60 -9.41 -31.27
CA LEU A 229 12.15 -8.86 -29.98
C LEU A 229 11.43 -9.92 -29.14
N VAL A 230 11.43 -9.69 -27.82
CA VAL A 230 10.62 -10.42 -26.86
C VAL A 230 9.58 -9.45 -26.29
N GLY A 231 8.32 -9.87 -26.29
CA GLY A 231 7.24 -9.11 -25.67
C GLY A 231 6.62 -9.88 -24.52
N ILE A 232 6.33 -9.17 -23.43
CA ILE A 232 5.60 -9.66 -22.27
C ILE A 232 4.45 -8.69 -22.02
N SER A 233 3.24 -9.22 -21.86
CA SER A 233 2.05 -8.40 -21.61
C SER A 233 1.18 -9.03 -20.53
N HIS A 234 0.92 -8.27 -19.47
CA HIS A 234 0.03 -8.64 -18.38
C HIS A 234 -1.34 -7.99 -18.55
N ASP A 235 -2.40 -8.74 -18.31
CA ASP A 235 -3.74 -8.16 -18.18
C ASP A 235 -3.87 -7.49 -16.80
N ILE A 236 -4.04 -6.19 -16.80
CA ILE A 236 -4.22 -5.36 -15.59
C ILE A 236 -5.62 -4.77 -15.47
N THR A 237 -6.58 -5.30 -16.23
CA THR A 237 -7.97 -4.78 -16.26
C THR A 237 -8.61 -4.81 -14.88
N LYS A 238 -8.50 -5.93 -14.16
CA LYS A 238 -9.03 -6.04 -12.79
C LYS A 238 -8.40 -5.04 -11.84
N ARG A 239 -7.08 -4.81 -11.95
CA ARG A 239 -6.38 -3.81 -11.15
C ARG A 239 -6.91 -2.41 -11.44
N LYS A 240 -7.04 -2.02 -12.71
CA LYS A 240 -7.53 -0.70 -13.11
C LYS A 240 -8.98 -0.46 -12.69
N VAL A 241 -9.84 -1.45 -12.78
CA VAL A 241 -11.23 -1.34 -12.30
C VAL A 241 -11.26 -1.14 -10.78
N ALA A 242 -10.43 -1.89 -10.03
CA ALA A 242 -10.36 -1.73 -8.58
C ALA A 242 -9.76 -0.36 -8.16
N GLU A 243 -8.73 0.12 -8.85
CA GLU A 243 -8.14 1.45 -8.63
C GLU A 243 -9.17 2.57 -8.86
N GLU A 244 -9.94 2.50 -9.94
CA GLU A 244 -10.97 3.51 -10.26
C GLU A 244 -12.14 3.46 -9.27
N GLU A 245 -12.57 2.26 -8.88
CA GLU A 245 -13.62 2.11 -7.85
C GLU A 245 -13.16 2.66 -6.50
N LEU A 246 -11.90 2.39 -6.11
CA LEU A 246 -11.32 2.94 -4.88
C LEU A 246 -11.26 4.47 -4.96
N ARG A 247 -10.78 5.01 -6.08
CA ARG A 247 -10.70 6.46 -6.33
C ARG A 247 -12.08 7.13 -6.22
N ARG A 248 -13.11 6.52 -6.82
CA ARG A 248 -14.49 7.00 -6.74
C ARG A 248 -15.00 7.02 -5.30
N ARG A 249 -14.82 5.92 -4.56
CA ARG A 249 -15.26 5.84 -3.15
C ARG A 249 -14.53 6.82 -2.25
N THR A 250 -13.23 7.00 -2.47
CA THR A 250 -12.46 8.00 -1.71
C THR A 250 -12.97 9.40 -1.97
N ALA A 251 -13.23 9.75 -3.24
CA ALA A 251 -13.77 11.07 -3.59
C ALA A 251 -15.18 11.31 -3.02
N GLU A 252 -16.06 10.29 -3.02
CA GLU A 252 -17.38 10.37 -2.40
C GLU A 252 -17.27 10.59 -0.88
N MET A 253 -16.39 9.83 -0.21
CA MET A 253 -16.16 9.96 1.23
C MET A 253 -15.56 11.32 1.61
N GLU A 254 -14.62 11.85 0.82
CA GLU A 254 -14.06 13.19 1.00
C GLU A 254 -15.15 14.27 0.85
N ALA A 255 -16.05 14.13 -0.12
CA ALA A 255 -17.17 15.05 -0.32
C ALA A 255 -18.14 15.03 0.87
N ASP A 256 -18.47 13.85 1.41
CA ASP A 256 -19.33 13.71 2.59
C ASP A 256 -18.69 14.35 3.84
N VAL A 257 -17.37 14.15 4.05
CA VAL A 257 -16.64 14.77 5.15
C VAL A 257 -16.59 16.29 5.01
N GLN A 258 -16.40 16.82 3.78
CA GLN A 258 -16.45 18.26 3.53
C GLN A 258 -17.84 18.86 3.81
N MET A 259 -18.90 18.15 3.46
CA MET A 259 -20.27 18.58 3.80
C MET A 259 -20.48 18.62 5.33
N ALA A 260 -20.03 17.58 6.04
CA ALA A 260 -20.08 17.53 7.50
C ALA A 260 -19.32 18.72 8.14
N ARG A 261 -18.15 19.08 7.58
CA ARG A 261 -17.40 20.28 7.98
C ARG A 261 -18.21 21.56 7.80
N GLN A 262 -18.86 21.76 6.66
CA GLN A 262 -19.69 22.94 6.43
C GLN A 262 -20.84 23.04 7.43
N VAL A 263 -21.44 21.91 7.80
CA VAL A 263 -22.46 21.85 8.86
C VAL A 263 -21.85 22.24 10.20
N GLN A 264 -20.70 21.70 10.58
CA GLN A 264 -20.01 22.04 11.83
C GLN A 264 -19.61 23.53 11.86
N GLU A 265 -19.04 24.07 10.79
CA GLU A 265 -18.71 25.50 10.68
C GLU A 265 -19.95 26.41 10.83
N SER A 266 -21.13 25.93 10.41
CA SER A 266 -22.38 26.68 10.63
C SER A 266 -22.77 26.78 12.11
N PHE A 267 -22.16 25.97 12.96
CA PHE A 267 -22.35 26.02 14.42
C PHE A 267 -21.65 27.20 15.05
N PHE A 268 -20.55 27.67 14.48
CA PHE A 268 -19.90 28.89 14.91
C PHE A 268 -20.74 30.09 14.42
N SER A 269 -21.26 30.88 15.37
CA SER A 269 -22.17 31.98 15.07
C SER A 269 -21.49 33.01 14.15
N ARG A 270 -22.11 33.32 13.03
CA ARG A 270 -21.66 34.38 12.14
C ARG A 270 -21.86 35.79 12.73
N SER A 271 -22.73 35.91 13.74
CA SER A 271 -23.00 37.14 14.48
C SER A 271 -23.11 36.83 15.97
N TYR A 272 -22.42 37.62 16.75
CA TYR A 272 -22.50 37.52 18.21
C TYR A 272 -23.81 38.11 18.76
N PRO A 273 -24.32 37.59 19.89
CA PRO A 273 -25.45 38.21 20.57
C PRO A 273 -25.09 39.60 21.12
N VAL A 274 -26.06 40.50 21.21
CA VAL A 274 -25.89 41.85 21.78
C VAL A 274 -26.68 41.95 23.07
N PHE A 275 -26.11 42.66 24.04
CA PHE A 275 -26.67 42.79 25.39
C PHE A 275 -26.84 44.27 25.79
N PRO A 276 -28.09 44.73 26.11
CA PRO A 276 -29.34 44.02 25.93
C PRO A 276 -29.73 43.85 24.43
N ARG A 277 -30.74 43.03 24.14
CA ARG A 277 -31.24 42.87 22.79
C ARG A 277 -31.68 44.20 22.17
N GLY A 278 -31.39 44.34 20.87
CA GLY A 278 -31.86 45.53 20.11
C GLY A 278 -30.95 46.73 20.19
N VAL A 279 -29.88 46.73 20.97
CA VAL A 279 -28.88 47.81 20.94
C VAL A 279 -27.89 47.60 19.77
N PRO A 280 -27.23 48.66 19.27
CA PRO A 280 -26.11 48.53 18.35
C PRO A 280 -24.97 47.72 18.95
N VAL A 281 -24.20 47.01 18.14
CA VAL A 281 -23.08 46.17 18.58
C VAL A 281 -22.07 46.94 19.44
N GLU A 282 -21.82 48.20 19.07
CA GLU A 282 -20.88 49.09 19.76
C GLU A 282 -21.37 49.50 21.15
N SER A 283 -22.67 49.33 21.41
CA SER A 283 -23.33 49.65 22.69
C SER A 283 -23.62 48.40 23.52
N SER A 284 -23.20 47.22 23.06
CA SER A 284 -23.39 45.96 23.77
C SER A 284 -22.55 45.94 25.06
N ALA A 285 -23.12 45.48 26.18
CA ALA A 285 -22.42 45.29 27.46
C ALA A 285 -21.35 44.18 27.41
N LEU A 286 -21.40 43.30 26.38
CA LEU A 286 -20.39 42.28 26.11
C LEU A 286 -19.90 42.41 24.69
N SER A 287 -18.58 42.29 24.48
CA SER A 287 -17.95 42.12 23.19
C SER A 287 -17.29 40.75 23.10
N PHE A 288 -17.28 40.15 21.90
CA PHE A 288 -16.87 38.78 21.66
C PHE A 288 -15.86 38.72 20.54
N ALA A 289 -14.92 37.80 20.68
CA ALA A 289 -14.06 37.35 19.60
C ALA A 289 -13.72 35.86 19.80
N HIS A 290 -13.41 35.14 18.72
CA HIS A 290 -12.99 33.74 18.80
C HIS A 290 -12.02 33.39 17.68
N ARG A 291 -11.33 32.28 17.88
CA ARG A 291 -10.63 31.57 16.80
C ARG A 291 -10.91 30.09 16.94
N TYR A 292 -11.04 29.46 15.79
CA TYR A 292 -11.14 28.02 15.64
C TYR A 292 -10.24 27.57 14.49
N ILE A 293 -9.25 26.76 14.78
CA ILE A 293 -8.27 26.23 13.84
C ILE A 293 -8.25 24.71 14.02
N PRO A 294 -9.01 23.97 13.21
CA PRO A 294 -9.07 22.52 13.35
C PRO A 294 -7.78 21.87 12.84
N ALA A 295 -7.28 20.87 13.57
CA ALA A 295 -6.13 20.05 13.16
C ALA A 295 -6.46 19.13 11.99
N THR A 296 -7.71 18.70 11.89
CA THR A 296 -8.23 17.84 10.81
C THR A 296 -9.45 18.47 10.14
N THR A 297 -10.05 17.74 9.20
CA THR A 297 -11.24 18.25 8.47
C THR A 297 -12.43 18.53 9.40
N LEU A 298 -12.61 17.72 10.47
CA LEU A 298 -13.65 17.86 11.48
C LEU A 298 -12.98 17.80 12.84
N GLY A 299 -13.19 18.83 13.67
CA GLY A 299 -12.64 18.90 15.02
C GLY A 299 -13.60 18.43 16.10
N GLY A 300 -13.02 18.14 17.27
CA GLY A 300 -13.75 17.84 18.51
C GLY A 300 -14.10 19.11 19.29
N ASP A 301 -13.35 20.16 19.08
CA ASP A 301 -13.44 21.41 19.78
C ASP A 301 -14.58 22.30 19.30
N PHE A 302 -15.25 22.92 20.22
CA PHE A 302 -16.19 23.99 19.87
C PHE A 302 -16.50 24.88 21.06
N PHE A 303 -17.01 26.07 20.77
CA PHE A 303 -17.65 26.93 21.75
C PHE A 303 -19.09 27.23 21.33
N HIS A 304 -19.92 27.60 22.29
CA HIS A 304 -21.29 28.02 22.02
C HIS A 304 -21.72 29.14 22.93
N LEU A 305 -22.35 30.19 22.37
CA LEU A 305 -22.88 31.32 23.07
C LEU A 305 -24.41 31.27 23.06
N VAL A 306 -25.02 31.38 24.25
CA VAL A 306 -26.46 31.33 24.45
C VAL A 306 -26.95 32.61 25.06
N GLN A 307 -27.84 33.33 24.39
CA GLN A 307 -28.48 34.50 25.00
C GLN A 307 -29.68 34.08 25.86
N LEU A 308 -29.46 33.97 27.16
CA LEU A 308 -30.46 33.50 28.14
C LEU A 308 -31.48 34.58 28.48
N SER A 309 -31.06 35.85 28.51
CA SER A 309 -31.93 37.00 28.71
C SER A 309 -31.28 38.25 28.11
N ASP A 310 -31.85 39.44 28.39
CA ASP A 310 -31.26 40.71 27.97
C ASP A 310 -29.97 41.05 28.75
N THR A 311 -29.74 40.42 29.91
CA THR A 311 -28.57 40.67 30.77
C THR A 311 -27.70 39.42 30.94
N ARG A 312 -28.13 38.23 30.53
CA ARG A 312 -27.43 36.97 30.79
C ARG A 312 -26.96 36.28 29.52
N CYS A 313 -25.67 35.97 29.50
CA CYS A 313 -25.00 35.20 28.42
C CYS A 313 -24.47 33.87 28.97
N GLY A 314 -24.95 32.74 28.42
CA GLY A 314 -24.32 31.44 28.60
C GLY A 314 -23.15 31.27 27.65
N VAL A 315 -22.03 30.76 28.13
CA VAL A 315 -20.85 30.42 27.35
C VAL A 315 -20.43 28.99 27.63
N LEU A 316 -20.34 28.19 26.59
CA LEU A 316 -19.83 26.81 26.62
C LEU A 316 -18.52 26.78 25.86
N VAL A 317 -17.50 26.11 26.43
CA VAL A 317 -16.27 25.71 25.75
C VAL A 317 -16.12 24.21 25.97
N CYS A 318 -15.89 23.48 24.93
CA CYS A 318 -15.92 22.02 24.96
C CYS A 318 -14.87 21.45 24.02
N ASP A 319 -14.18 20.41 24.50
CA ASP A 319 -13.35 19.54 23.69
C ASP A 319 -13.90 18.10 23.81
N VAL A 320 -14.17 17.50 22.68
CA VAL A 320 -14.67 16.12 22.59
C VAL A 320 -13.53 15.19 22.21
N MET A 321 -13.28 14.20 23.03
CA MET A 321 -12.25 13.19 22.80
C MET A 321 -12.15 12.73 21.35
N GLY A 322 -10.96 12.94 20.74
CA GLY A 322 -10.62 12.48 19.38
C GLY A 322 -11.04 13.47 18.28
N HIS A 323 -10.87 13.07 17.04
CA HIS A 323 -11.08 13.94 15.87
C HIS A 323 -11.91 13.23 14.79
N GLY A 324 -12.32 13.98 13.76
CA GLY A 324 -13.04 13.46 12.62
C GLY A 324 -14.55 13.34 12.84
N VAL A 325 -15.22 12.55 12.01
CA VAL A 325 -16.69 12.45 11.95
C VAL A 325 -17.33 12.12 13.31
N ARG A 326 -16.67 11.27 14.12
CA ARG A 326 -17.17 10.88 15.44
C ARG A 326 -17.25 12.09 16.39
N ALA A 327 -16.15 12.84 16.50
CA ALA A 327 -16.11 14.04 17.31
C ALA A 327 -17.12 15.08 16.83
N GLY A 328 -17.22 15.31 15.52
CA GLY A 328 -18.21 16.20 14.92
C GLY A 328 -19.67 15.84 15.22
N LEU A 329 -20.01 14.54 15.30
CA LEU A 329 -21.36 14.11 15.69
C LEU A 329 -21.64 14.37 17.17
N LEU A 330 -20.64 14.19 18.03
CA LEU A 330 -20.78 14.44 19.47
C LEU A 330 -20.87 15.95 19.77
N THR A 331 -20.11 16.79 19.08
CA THR A 331 -20.25 18.26 19.19
C THR A 331 -21.66 18.72 18.80
N ALA A 332 -22.24 18.13 17.73
CA ALA A 332 -23.61 18.41 17.33
C ALA A 332 -24.64 17.96 18.39
N LEU A 333 -24.44 16.79 19.02
CA LEU A 333 -25.26 16.29 20.11
C LEU A 333 -25.22 17.25 21.31
N ILE A 334 -24.02 17.58 21.81
CA ILE A 334 -23.85 18.46 22.97
C ILE A 334 -24.49 19.82 22.72
N ARG A 335 -24.29 20.40 21.56
CA ARG A 335 -24.93 21.66 21.17
C ARG A 335 -26.46 21.56 21.17
N GLY A 336 -27.02 20.45 20.67
CA GLY A 336 -28.46 20.19 20.69
C GLY A 336 -29.00 20.17 22.12
N VAL A 337 -28.31 19.46 23.02
CA VAL A 337 -28.67 19.39 24.45
C VAL A 337 -28.72 20.80 25.07
N VAL A 338 -27.67 21.60 24.87
CA VAL A 338 -27.61 22.98 25.44
C VAL A 338 -28.70 23.86 24.83
N GLY A 339 -28.97 23.72 23.54
CA GLY A 339 -30.03 24.49 22.86
C GLY A 339 -31.46 24.20 23.34
N GLU A 340 -31.72 22.98 23.85
CA GLU A 340 -33.03 22.56 24.35
C GLU A 340 -33.28 22.96 25.82
N LEU A 341 -32.22 23.35 26.57
CA LEU A 341 -32.35 23.63 28.01
C LEU A 341 -33.08 24.93 28.37
N ASP A 342 -33.24 25.87 27.42
CA ASP A 342 -33.96 27.15 27.56
C ASP A 342 -33.57 27.87 28.89
N ARG A 343 -34.54 28.18 29.74
CA ARG A 343 -34.31 28.87 31.03
C ARG A 343 -33.43 28.09 32.03
N ARG A 344 -33.38 26.77 31.94
CA ARG A 344 -32.54 25.89 32.77
C ARG A 344 -31.06 25.99 32.43
N ALA A 345 -30.73 26.51 31.25
CA ALA A 345 -29.36 26.82 30.86
C ALA A 345 -28.73 27.96 31.71
N ALA A 346 -29.48 28.59 32.60
CA ALA A 346 -28.94 29.53 33.58
C ALA A 346 -28.27 28.87 34.81
N ASP A 347 -28.35 27.53 34.94
CA ASP A 347 -27.72 26.74 35.99
C ASP A 347 -26.56 25.90 35.41
N PRO A 348 -25.29 26.27 35.56
CA PRO A 348 -24.15 25.57 35.02
C PRO A 348 -24.04 24.11 35.46
N ALA A 349 -24.33 23.81 36.73
CA ALA A 349 -24.26 22.43 37.22
C ALA A 349 -25.30 21.54 36.56
N HIS A 350 -26.50 22.08 36.29
CA HIS A 350 -27.55 21.35 35.56
C HIS A 350 -27.17 21.12 34.11
N VAL A 351 -26.61 22.10 33.41
CA VAL A 351 -26.17 21.95 32.02
C VAL A 351 -25.12 20.83 31.89
N LEU A 352 -24.11 20.81 32.76
CA LEU A 352 -23.08 19.76 32.74
C LEU A 352 -23.66 18.38 33.05
N ALA A 353 -24.64 18.29 33.97
CA ALA A 353 -25.30 17.03 34.28
C ALA A 353 -26.12 16.48 33.07
N GLU A 354 -26.82 17.36 32.35
CA GLU A 354 -27.58 16.97 31.14
C GLU A 354 -26.67 16.54 30.00
N ILE A 355 -25.54 17.23 29.78
CA ILE A 355 -24.52 16.79 28.79
C ILE A 355 -23.98 15.41 29.18
N ASN A 356 -23.59 15.23 30.45
CA ASN A 356 -23.10 13.95 30.96
C ASN A 356 -24.14 12.84 30.76
N HIS A 357 -25.42 13.09 31.10
CA HIS A 357 -26.51 12.13 30.92
C HIS A 357 -26.73 11.76 29.47
N SER A 358 -26.49 12.67 28.54
CA SER A 358 -26.62 12.42 27.09
C SER A 358 -25.45 11.63 26.51
N LEU A 359 -24.23 11.79 27.05
CA LEU A 359 -23.03 11.10 26.56
C LEU A 359 -22.81 9.72 27.16
N ALA A 360 -23.08 9.52 28.45
CA ALA A 360 -22.81 8.28 29.16
C ALA A 360 -23.44 7.01 28.53
N PRO A 361 -24.69 7.03 28.02
CA PRO A 361 -25.27 5.86 27.36
C PRO A 361 -24.57 5.45 26.07
N ILE A 362 -23.88 6.40 25.39
CA ILE A 362 -23.15 6.09 24.15
C ILE A 362 -21.96 5.20 24.47
N LEU A 363 -21.22 5.48 25.55
CA LEU A 363 -20.14 4.62 26.04
C LEU A 363 -20.65 3.22 26.38
N GLU A 364 -21.76 3.12 27.11
CA GLU A 364 -22.35 1.83 27.50
C GLU A 364 -22.76 0.98 26.29
N GLN A 365 -23.34 1.61 25.27
CA GLN A 365 -23.82 0.90 24.08
C GLN A 365 -22.71 0.52 23.09
N THR A 366 -21.71 1.36 22.94
CA THR A 366 -20.65 1.15 21.93
C THR A 366 -19.42 0.44 22.47
N GLY A 367 -19.23 0.42 23.79
CA GLY A 367 -18.01 -0.05 24.45
C GLY A 367 -16.77 0.77 24.12
N GLN A 368 -16.96 1.95 23.48
CA GLN A 368 -15.89 2.87 23.11
C GLN A 368 -15.88 4.04 24.10
N PRO A 369 -14.70 4.45 24.61
CA PRO A 369 -14.62 5.62 25.46
C PRO A 369 -15.12 6.85 24.69
N VAL A 370 -16.12 7.52 25.24
CA VAL A 370 -16.71 8.74 24.69
C VAL A 370 -16.89 9.69 25.86
N PHE A 371 -16.11 10.75 25.88
CA PHE A 371 -16.21 11.80 26.88
C PHE A 371 -15.89 13.15 26.26
N ALA A 372 -16.30 14.19 26.92
CA ALA A 372 -15.97 15.56 26.56
C ALA A 372 -15.56 16.35 27.80
N THR A 373 -14.52 17.13 27.65
CA THR A 373 -14.21 18.15 28.65
C THR A 373 -15.09 19.38 28.39
N VAL A 374 -15.78 19.88 29.40
CA VAL A 374 -16.77 20.95 29.23
C VAL A 374 -16.63 22.00 30.30
N PHE A 375 -16.44 23.25 29.89
CA PHE A 375 -16.69 24.40 30.72
C PHE A 375 -18.02 25.03 30.31
N TYR A 376 -18.87 25.35 31.29
CA TYR A 376 -20.07 26.16 31.08
C TYR A 376 -20.19 27.26 32.10
N GLY A 377 -20.32 28.52 31.63
CA GLY A 377 -20.43 29.70 32.44
C GLY A 377 -21.63 30.58 32.04
N VAL A 378 -22.19 31.29 33.01
CA VAL A 378 -23.25 32.27 32.79
C VAL A 378 -22.77 33.63 33.31
N ILE A 379 -22.58 34.56 32.38
CA ILE A 379 -22.25 35.96 32.66
C ILE A 379 -23.56 36.74 32.86
N ASP A 380 -23.71 37.43 34.00
CA ASP A 380 -24.81 38.34 34.27
C ASP A 380 -24.27 39.78 34.28
N THR A 381 -24.60 40.55 33.26
CA THR A 381 -24.14 41.95 33.10
C THR A 381 -24.81 42.91 34.02
N GLU A 382 -25.99 42.60 34.61
CA GLU A 382 -26.70 43.42 35.58
C GLU A 382 -26.13 43.20 36.99
N LEU A 383 -25.88 41.94 37.36
CA LEU A 383 -25.28 41.59 38.64
C LEU A 383 -23.74 41.76 38.68
N GLY A 384 -23.09 41.89 37.54
CA GLY A 384 -21.63 41.93 37.42
C GLY A 384 -20.98 40.65 37.95
N SER A 385 -21.53 39.49 37.57
CA SER A 385 -21.09 38.18 38.05
C SER A 385 -20.98 37.13 36.94
N LEU A 386 -20.11 36.15 37.19
CA LEU A 386 -19.98 34.94 36.35
C LEU A 386 -20.17 33.72 37.26
N VAL A 387 -21.21 32.93 36.97
CA VAL A 387 -21.44 31.63 37.61
C VAL A 387 -20.98 30.54 36.63
N PHE A 388 -20.17 29.57 37.06
CA PHE A 388 -19.61 28.55 36.20
C PHE A 388 -19.53 27.18 36.85
N GLY A 389 -19.50 26.14 36.02
CA GLY A 389 -19.13 24.76 36.34
C GLY A 389 -18.10 24.25 35.34
N ASN A 390 -17.35 23.20 35.71
CA ASN A 390 -16.27 22.63 34.91
C ASN A 390 -16.27 21.10 35.00
N ALA A 391 -16.43 20.43 33.89
CA ALA A 391 -16.36 18.98 33.75
C ALA A 391 -15.03 18.59 33.11
N GLY A 392 -13.93 18.66 33.86
CA GLY A 392 -12.60 18.21 33.42
C GLY A 392 -11.93 19.07 32.32
N HIS A 393 -12.46 20.25 32.03
CA HIS A 393 -11.94 21.16 31.01
C HIS A 393 -10.79 22.01 31.54
N PRO A 394 -9.80 22.41 30.72
CA PRO A 394 -8.81 23.40 31.11
C PRO A 394 -9.49 24.65 31.73
N PRO A 395 -9.04 25.13 32.91
CA PRO A 395 -9.72 26.24 33.57
C PRO A 395 -9.59 27.51 32.74
N PRO A 396 -10.71 28.15 32.31
CA PRO A 396 -10.66 29.43 31.63
C PRO A 396 -10.02 30.50 32.49
N LEU A 397 -9.44 31.49 31.86
CA LEU A 397 -8.77 32.60 32.53
C LEU A 397 -9.64 33.86 32.51
N VAL A 398 -9.74 34.55 33.65
CA VAL A 398 -10.31 35.90 33.72
C VAL A 398 -9.16 36.88 33.83
N ARG A 399 -9.02 37.76 32.86
CA ARG A 399 -8.18 38.94 32.96
C ARG A 399 -8.99 40.05 33.60
N ARG A 400 -8.59 40.47 34.78
CA ARG A 400 -9.20 41.59 35.49
C ARG A 400 -8.83 42.92 34.80
N ARG A 401 -9.62 43.95 35.05
CA ARG A 401 -9.34 45.30 34.52
C ARG A 401 -7.95 45.82 34.89
N ASP A 402 -7.41 45.45 36.06
CA ASP A 402 -6.06 45.83 36.52
C ASP A 402 -4.93 44.95 35.93
N GLY A 403 -5.25 44.07 35.03
CA GLY A 403 -4.27 43.16 34.35
C GLY A 403 -3.99 41.86 35.10
N ARG A 404 -4.53 41.63 36.30
CA ARG A 404 -4.38 40.36 37.00
C ARG A 404 -5.10 39.24 36.26
N ILE A 405 -4.48 38.07 36.26
CA ILE A 405 -5.08 36.86 35.70
C ILE A 405 -5.55 35.97 36.85
N GLU A 406 -6.77 35.49 36.73
CA GLU A 406 -7.40 34.54 37.65
C GLU A 406 -7.92 33.33 36.89
N ALA A 407 -7.47 32.11 37.25
CA ALA A 407 -7.99 30.87 36.69
C ALA A 407 -9.32 30.49 37.36
N LEU A 408 -10.31 30.11 36.57
CA LEU A 408 -11.63 29.68 37.03
C LEU A 408 -11.61 28.19 37.43
N VAL A 409 -11.10 27.93 38.62
CA VAL A 409 -11.00 26.56 39.15
C VAL A 409 -12.18 26.22 40.07
N THR A 410 -12.66 24.97 39.99
CA THR A 410 -13.58 24.41 40.99
C THR A 410 -12.80 23.92 42.22
N PRO A 411 -13.42 23.87 43.42
CA PRO A 411 -12.72 23.46 44.65
C PRO A 411 -12.11 22.04 44.56
N ASN A 412 -12.77 21.14 43.84
CA ASN A 412 -12.30 19.77 43.55
C ASN A 412 -12.35 19.54 42.03
N PRO A 413 -11.39 18.79 41.47
CA PRO A 413 -11.48 18.36 40.10
C PRO A 413 -12.73 17.50 39.89
N GLU A 414 -13.49 17.80 38.84
CA GLU A 414 -14.68 17.06 38.44
C GLU A 414 -14.43 16.29 37.13
N PRO A 415 -14.99 15.10 36.96
CA PRO A 415 -14.71 14.28 35.79
C PRO A 415 -15.28 14.90 34.51
N ALA A 416 -14.64 14.61 33.38
CA ALA A 416 -15.18 14.94 32.07
C ALA A 416 -16.58 14.29 31.87
N ALA A 417 -17.42 14.98 31.13
CA ALA A 417 -18.78 14.51 30.84
C ALA A 417 -18.76 13.24 29.96
N GLY A 418 -19.57 12.25 30.33
CA GLY A 418 -19.65 10.94 29.68
C GLY A 418 -18.81 9.86 30.33
N LEU A 419 -17.83 10.20 31.20
CA LEU A 419 -17.00 9.20 31.88
C LEU A 419 -17.75 8.44 32.97
N LEU A 420 -18.66 9.10 33.70
CA LEU A 420 -19.45 8.49 34.75
C LEU A 420 -20.93 8.63 34.44
N GLY A 421 -21.68 7.52 34.50
CA GLY A 421 -23.09 7.48 34.10
C GLY A 421 -23.97 8.46 34.90
N VAL A 422 -23.69 8.65 36.19
CA VAL A 422 -24.35 9.64 37.05
C VAL A 422 -23.29 10.38 37.85
N PHE A 423 -23.20 11.69 37.64
CA PHE A 423 -22.32 12.57 38.41
C PHE A 423 -23.06 13.88 38.70
N ARG A 424 -22.86 14.43 39.90
CA ARG A 424 -23.42 15.73 40.33
C ARG A 424 -22.34 16.79 40.27
N TYR A 425 -22.36 17.58 39.21
CA TYR A 425 -21.46 18.73 39.07
C TYR A 425 -21.80 19.86 40.06
N THR A 426 -20.78 20.66 40.37
CA THR A 426 -20.93 21.84 41.23
C THR A 426 -20.79 23.11 40.40
N GLN A 427 -21.22 24.23 41.00
CA GLN A 427 -21.02 25.56 40.40
C GLN A 427 -20.41 26.53 41.39
N ARG A 428 -19.70 27.53 40.86
CA ARG A 428 -19.06 28.60 41.60
C ARG A 428 -19.41 29.93 40.98
N ALA A 429 -19.54 30.98 41.82
CA ALA A 429 -19.73 32.35 41.38
C ALA A 429 -18.47 33.17 41.66
N VAL A 430 -18.13 34.07 40.75
CA VAL A 430 -17.07 35.07 40.86
C VAL A 430 -17.57 36.40 40.33
N ASP A 431 -16.98 37.50 40.76
CA ASP A 431 -17.26 38.83 40.21
C ASP A 431 -16.80 38.88 38.75
N PHE A 432 -17.55 39.58 37.89
CA PHE A 432 -17.19 39.87 36.51
C PHE A 432 -17.63 41.29 36.15
N GLN A 433 -16.73 42.22 36.37
CA GLN A 433 -17.01 43.64 36.31
C GLN A 433 -16.67 44.25 34.93
N PRO A 434 -17.18 45.45 34.64
CA PRO A 434 -16.76 46.19 33.44
C PRO A 434 -15.24 46.36 33.35
N GLY A 435 -14.67 45.95 32.19
CA GLY A 435 -13.24 45.89 31.93
C GLY A 435 -12.61 44.52 32.12
N ASP A 436 -13.31 43.57 32.77
CA ASP A 436 -12.86 42.18 32.86
C ASP A 436 -13.04 41.44 31.50
N LEU A 437 -12.20 40.46 31.25
CA LEU A 437 -12.26 39.61 30.05
C LEU A 437 -12.17 38.15 30.45
N LEU A 438 -13.15 37.36 30.05
CA LEU A 438 -13.12 35.89 30.10
C LEU A 438 -12.45 35.35 28.85
N PHE A 439 -11.45 34.49 29.03
CA PHE A 439 -10.78 33.73 27.95
C PHE A 439 -10.99 32.25 28.19
N GLY A 440 -11.90 31.64 27.42
CA GLY A 440 -12.15 30.21 27.38
C GLY A 440 -11.36 29.58 26.24
N PHE A 441 -10.70 28.44 26.47
CA PHE A 441 -9.82 27.82 25.51
C PHE A 441 -9.77 26.29 25.69
N THR A 442 -9.46 25.54 24.64
CA THR A 442 -9.23 24.11 24.68
C THR A 442 -7.74 23.80 24.82
N ASP A 443 -7.41 22.59 25.19
CA ASP A 443 -6.03 22.14 25.48
C ASP A 443 -5.06 22.34 24.31
N GLY A 444 -5.50 22.24 23.05
CA GLY A 444 -4.66 22.54 21.88
C GLY A 444 -4.01 23.94 21.89
N VAL A 445 -4.51 24.87 22.71
CA VAL A 445 -3.85 26.18 22.92
C VAL A 445 -2.61 26.05 23.80
N ILE A 446 -2.68 25.29 24.89
CA ILE A 446 -1.61 25.17 25.90
C ILE A 446 -0.67 24.01 25.59
N GLU A 447 -1.15 22.96 24.94
CA GLU A 447 -0.37 21.77 24.54
C GLU A 447 0.33 21.94 23.20
N ALA A 448 0.16 23.06 22.48
CA ALA A 448 0.85 23.34 21.21
C ALA A 448 2.38 23.21 21.38
N PRO A 449 3.06 22.25 20.70
CA PRO A 449 4.47 22.01 20.91
C PRO A 449 5.34 22.93 20.02
N ASN A 450 6.53 23.28 20.53
CA ASN A 450 7.59 23.88 19.72
C ASN A 450 8.44 22.80 19.02
N SER A 451 9.48 23.20 18.30
CA SER A 451 10.39 22.29 17.59
C SER A 451 11.19 21.36 18.53
N GLU A 452 11.25 21.64 19.81
CA GLU A 452 11.95 20.86 20.84
C GLU A 452 10.99 19.96 21.63
N GLY A 453 9.69 20.04 21.34
CA GLY A 453 8.64 19.26 22.03
C GLY A 453 8.18 19.88 23.35
N GLU A 454 8.54 21.15 23.64
CA GLU A 454 8.00 21.85 24.79
C GLU A 454 6.62 22.43 24.45
N GLU A 455 5.67 22.30 25.37
CA GLU A 455 4.32 22.85 25.25
C GLU A 455 4.30 24.36 25.46
N PHE A 456 3.35 25.06 24.84
CA PHE A 456 3.14 26.50 25.04
C PHE A 456 2.88 26.83 26.50
N GLY A 457 1.98 26.13 27.16
CA GLY A 457 1.73 26.12 28.60
C GLY A 457 0.89 27.27 29.11
N ASP A 458 0.28 27.03 30.27
CA ASP A 458 -0.60 28.00 30.96
C ASP A 458 0.10 29.31 31.34
N GLU A 459 1.39 29.25 31.73
CA GLU A 459 2.13 30.42 32.16
C GLU A 459 2.35 31.44 31.03
N ARG A 460 2.72 30.94 29.82
CA ARG A 460 2.90 31.81 28.65
C ARG A 460 1.58 32.41 28.22
N LEU A 461 0.49 31.62 28.23
CA LEU A 461 -0.85 32.13 27.95
C LEU A 461 -1.26 33.24 28.95
N ALA A 462 -1.09 33.02 30.26
CA ALA A 462 -1.42 33.99 31.28
C ALA A 462 -0.60 35.29 31.13
N GLN A 463 0.71 35.20 30.86
CA GLN A 463 1.57 36.38 30.62
C GLN A 463 1.12 37.17 29.38
N LEU A 464 0.75 36.47 28.30
CA LEU A 464 0.24 37.08 27.08
C LEU A 464 -1.04 37.86 27.32
N LEU A 465 -1.98 37.26 28.07
CA LEU A 465 -3.24 37.91 28.44
C LEU A 465 -3.01 39.13 29.35
N ALA A 466 -2.15 39.02 30.36
CA ALA A 466 -1.82 40.10 31.25
C ALA A 466 -1.21 41.31 30.52
N GLY A 467 -0.30 41.07 29.58
CA GLY A 467 0.34 42.08 28.73
C GLY A 467 -0.58 42.73 27.69
N SER A 468 -1.87 42.42 27.69
CA SER A 468 -2.84 42.86 26.69
C SER A 468 -4.01 43.65 27.27
N ALA A 469 -3.82 44.37 28.41
CA ALA A 469 -4.88 45.01 29.19
C ALA A 469 -5.74 46.01 28.38
N ASP A 470 -5.14 46.78 27.49
CA ASP A 470 -5.82 47.80 26.68
C ASP A 470 -6.24 47.30 25.28
N THR A 471 -6.21 46.00 25.08
CA THR A 471 -6.45 45.38 23.76
C THR A 471 -7.89 44.88 23.67
N SER A 472 -8.57 45.14 22.54
CA SER A 472 -9.89 44.56 22.27
C SER A 472 -9.84 43.04 22.16
N ALA A 473 -10.97 42.36 22.41
CA ALA A 473 -11.08 40.92 22.32
C ALA A 473 -10.58 40.38 20.95
N GLU A 474 -10.89 41.10 19.85
CA GLU A 474 -10.48 40.70 18.48
C GLU A 474 -8.95 40.78 18.29
N LEU A 475 -8.31 41.86 18.72
CA LEU A 475 -6.87 42.02 18.61
C LEU A 475 -6.13 41.04 19.56
N LEU A 476 -6.70 40.74 20.71
CA LEU A 476 -6.18 39.72 21.61
C LEU A 476 -6.18 38.36 20.96
N CYS A 477 -7.31 37.94 20.35
CA CYS A 477 -7.40 36.67 19.63
C CYS A 477 -6.37 36.58 18.49
N ALA A 478 -6.19 37.67 17.72
CA ALA A 478 -5.18 37.70 16.68
C ALA A 478 -3.75 37.56 17.21
N ARG A 479 -3.46 38.20 18.38
CA ARG A 479 -2.17 38.11 19.05
C ARG A 479 -1.89 36.70 19.59
N VAL A 480 -2.88 36.03 20.17
CA VAL A 480 -2.75 34.63 20.63
C VAL A 480 -2.36 33.72 19.48
N VAL A 481 -3.04 33.81 18.33
CA VAL A 481 -2.69 33.02 17.16
C VAL A 481 -1.26 33.29 16.68
N ALA A 482 -0.86 34.55 16.59
CA ALA A 482 0.48 34.95 16.18
C ALA A 482 1.58 34.39 17.09
N GLU A 483 1.37 34.44 18.42
CA GLU A 483 2.31 33.92 19.41
C GLU A 483 2.38 32.37 19.36
N LEU A 484 1.24 31.70 19.21
CA LEU A 484 1.21 30.25 19.02
C LEU A 484 1.97 29.81 17.73
N ALA A 485 1.72 30.50 16.62
CA ALA A 485 2.43 30.22 15.37
C ALA A 485 3.94 30.50 15.47
N ALA A 486 4.32 31.61 16.16
CA ALA A 486 5.72 31.92 16.38
C ALA A 486 6.42 30.89 17.29
N PHE A 487 5.73 30.41 18.32
CA PHE A 487 6.24 29.41 19.26
C PHE A 487 6.39 28.02 18.60
N SER A 488 5.35 27.56 17.90
CA SER A 488 5.36 26.25 17.21
C SER A 488 6.24 26.24 15.95
N GLY A 489 6.51 27.42 15.36
CA GLY A 489 7.18 27.53 14.07
C GLY A 489 6.36 26.98 12.88
N ARG A 490 5.05 26.83 13.05
CA ARG A 490 4.13 26.23 12.06
C ARG A 490 2.81 27.02 12.03
N ASP A 491 2.15 27.01 10.88
CA ASP A 491 0.81 27.57 10.71
C ASP A 491 -0.31 26.53 10.94
N THR A 492 0.05 25.27 11.17
CA THR A 492 -0.87 24.14 11.44
C THR A 492 -0.51 23.52 12.78
N PHE A 493 -1.52 23.11 13.54
CA PHE A 493 -1.39 22.53 14.87
C PHE A 493 -1.67 21.03 14.85
N GLU A 494 -1.14 20.30 15.83
CA GLU A 494 -1.32 18.85 15.97
C GLU A 494 -2.67 18.48 16.57
N ASP A 495 -3.27 19.42 17.35
CA ASP A 495 -4.62 19.32 17.88
C ASP A 495 -5.46 20.53 17.51
N ASP A 496 -6.77 20.44 17.72
CA ASP A 496 -7.71 21.51 17.45
C ASP A 496 -7.40 22.71 18.37
N VAL A 497 -7.35 23.92 17.83
CA VAL A 497 -7.17 25.15 18.61
C VAL A 497 -8.47 25.93 18.60
N CYS A 498 -9.15 25.95 19.73
CA CYS A 498 -10.41 26.68 19.88
C CYS A 498 -10.34 27.59 21.11
N PHE A 499 -10.67 28.87 20.94
CA PHE A 499 -10.79 29.79 22.08
C PHE A 499 -11.77 30.94 21.80
N VAL A 500 -12.36 31.46 22.89
CA VAL A 500 -13.28 32.58 22.87
C VAL A 500 -12.89 33.60 23.91
N ALA A 501 -12.84 34.86 23.52
CA ALA A 501 -12.62 36.02 24.39
C ALA A 501 -13.93 36.79 24.54
N ILE A 502 -14.37 37.02 25.78
CA ILE A 502 -15.60 37.75 26.10
C ILE A 502 -15.24 38.88 27.04
N GLN A 503 -15.36 40.11 26.60
CA GLN A 503 -15.02 41.31 27.38
C GLN A 503 -16.28 42.03 27.84
N SER A 504 -16.34 42.36 29.13
CA SER A 504 -17.35 43.26 29.67
C SER A 504 -16.98 44.72 29.35
N THR A 505 -17.82 45.41 28.57
CA THR A 505 -17.53 46.75 28.04
C THR A 505 -17.97 47.89 28.98
N GLY A 506 -18.81 47.60 29.99
CA GLY A 506 -19.31 48.58 30.93
C GLY A 506 -20.35 49.55 30.37
N THR A 507 -20.82 49.30 29.16
CA THR A 507 -21.88 50.14 28.59
C THR A 507 -23.22 49.71 29.17
N THR A 508 -23.56 50.25 30.33
CA THR A 508 -24.90 50.15 30.92
C THR A 508 -25.84 51.04 30.11
N CYS A 509 -26.62 50.49 29.21
CA CYS A 509 -27.77 51.19 28.68
C CYS A 509 -28.74 51.38 29.86
N VAL A 510 -28.82 52.59 30.35
CA VAL A 510 -29.91 52.99 31.26
C VAL A 510 -31.19 52.85 30.42
N VAL A 511 -31.92 51.77 30.60
CA VAL A 511 -33.28 51.66 30.10
C VAL A 511 -34.09 52.73 30.82
N GLN A 512 -34.33 53.87 30.14
CA GLN A 512 -35.31 54.83 30.64
C GLN A 512 -36.64 54.08 30.71
N PRO A 513 -37.33 54.11 31.86
CA PRO A 513 -38.65 53.51 31.96
C PRO A 513 -39.56 54.29 31.01
N VAL A 514 -40.16 53.57 30.04
CA VAL A 514 -41.23 54.09 29.21
C VAL A 514 -42.40 54.41 30.15
N SER A 515 -42.58 55.70 30.51
CA SER A 515 -43.75 56.16 31.20
C SER A 515 -44.94 56.03 30.26
N TYR A 516 -45.79 55.08 30.51
CA TYR A 516 -47.12 55.01 29.92
C TYR A 516 -47.91 56.10 30.69
N GLU A 517 -48.18 57.24 30.00
CA GLU A 517 -49.28 58.11 30.39
C GLU A 517 -50.59 57.42 30.14
N ILE A 518 -51.40 57.28 31.19
CA ILE A 518 -52.76 56.69 31.18
C ILE A 518 -53.72 57.69 30.52
#